data_ff962851232f13ba2874bd944dbec819
#
_entry.id   ff962851232f13ba2874bd944dbec819
#
_cell.length_a   1.000
_cell.length_b   1.000
_cell.length_c   1.000
_cell.angle_alpha   90.00
_cell.angle_beta   90.00
_cell.angle_gamma   90.00
#
_symmetry.space_group_name_H-M   'P 1'
#
loop_
_entity.id
_entity.type
_entity.pdbx_description
1 polymer ?
#
loop_
_entity_poly.entity_id
_entity_poly.type
_entity_poly.pdbx_seq_one_letter_code
_entity_poly.pdbx_strand_id
1 'polypeptide(L)'
;LDTNLTGGFRVARCAVRSMMRARWGRIVFISSIAGRIGQSGQANYAASKAGLVGLGRSLAKEFGSRNVTVNVVAPGPIATDMLAALPKEQRDGYAMSVPLGRLGEPSEVATVVVFLASDAASYVTGAVIPVDGGLFMG
;
A
#
# COMPACT_ATOMS: atom_id res chain seq x y z
N LEU A 1 6.11 8.88 11.17
CA LEU A 1 4.71 9.33 10.94
C LEU A 1 4.65 10.46 9.93
N ASP A 2 5.52 11.47 10.05
CA ASP A 2 5.43 12.66 9.20
C ASP A 2 5.67 12.35 7.72
N THR A 3 6.69 11.59 7.38
CA THR A 3 7.00 11.26 5.98
C THR A 3 5.95 10.34 5.36
N ASN A 4 5.58 9.27 6.04
CA ASN A 4 4.69 8.25 5.46
C ASN A 4 3.22 8.63 5.51
N LEU A 5 2.74 9.09 6.65
CA LEU A 5 1.32 9.38 6.85
C LEU A 5 0.98 10.84 6.51
N THR A 6 1.60 11.79 7.18
CA THR A 6 1.34 13.22 6.97
C THR A 6 1.74 13.63 5.56
N GLY A 7 2.86 13.12 5.04
CA GLY A 7 3.28 13.34 3.67
C GLY A 7 2.25 12.83 2.66
N GLY A 8 1.75 11.61 2.84
CA GLY A 8 0.69 11.05 1.99
C GLY A 8 -0.58 11.88 1.99
N PHE A 9 -1.00 12.34 3.16
CA PHE A 9 -2.15 13.25 3.30
C PHE A 9 -1.93 14.57 2.54
N ARG A 10 -0.77 15.20 2.69
CA ARG A 10 -0.45 16.47 2.03
C ARG A 10 -0.46 16.34 0.51
N VAL A 11 0.16 15.30 -0.03
CA VAL A 11 0.20 15.05 -1.48
C VAL A 11 -1.22 14.79 -2.01
N ALA A 12 -1.99 13.94 -1.35
CA ALA A 12 -3.37 13.66 -1.75
C ALA A 12 -4.24 14.93 -1.73
N ARG A 13 -4.09 15.75 -0.70
CA ARG A 13 -4.81 17.03 -0.57
C ARG A 13 -4.50 17.99 -1.74
N CYS A 14 -3.27 18.01 -2.21
CA CYS A 14 -2.89 18.84 -3.36
C CYS A 14 -3.47 18.26 -4.66
N ALA A 15 -3.38 16.96 -4.85
CA ALA A 15 -3.80 16.29 -6.10
C ALA A 15 -5.33 16.26 -6.27
N VAL A 16 -6.08 16.08 -5.20
CA VAL A 16 -7.53 15.85 -5.26
C VAL A 16 -8.31 17.00 -5.88
N ARG A 17 -7.83 18.23 -5.75
CA ARG A 17 -8.52 19.41 -6.31
C ARG A 17 -8.64 19.34 -7.83
N SER A 18 -7.55 19.02 -8.52
CA SER A 18 -7.55 18.87 -9.98
C SER A 18 -8.31 17.62 -10.41
N MET A 19 -8.23 16.54 -9.65
CA MET A 19 -8.98 15.31 -9.91
C MET A 19 -10.49 15.53 -9.83
N MET A 20 -10.96 16.26 -8.82
CA MET A 20 -12.37 16.60 -8.69
C MET A 20 -12.89 17.41 -9.86
N ARG A 21 -12.12 18.38 -10.35
CA ARG A 21 -12.49 19.18 -11.52
C ARG A 21 -12.54 18.35 -12.78
N ALA A 22 -11.57 17.46 -12.97
CA ALA A 22 -11.50 16.56 -14.11
C ALA A 22 -12.56 15.44 -14.06
N ARG A 23 -13.21 15.22 -12.91
CA ARG A 23 -14.10 14.08 -12.65
C ARG A 23 -13.42 12.75 -12.96
N TRP A 24 -12.15 12.67 -12.68
CA TRP A 24 -11.34 11.45 -12.79
C TRP A 24 -10.12 11.58 -11.91
N GLY A 25 -9.81 10.54 -11.21
CA GLY A 25 -8.58 10.47 -10.43
C GLY A 25 -8.32 9.07 -9.89
N ARG A 26 -7.05 8.80 -9.65
CA ARG A 26 -6.56 7.56 -9.06
C ARG A 26 -5.52 7.90 -7.99
N ILE A 27 -5.77 7.48 -6.78
CA ILE A 27 -4.83 7.61 -5.67
C ILE A 27 -4.53 6.21 -5.15
N VAL A 28 -3.26 5.87 -5.08
CA VAL A 28 -2.80 4.59 -4.53
C VAL A 28 -1.78 4.88 -3.44
N PHE A 29 -2.13 4.55 -2.20
CA PHE A 29 -1.19 4.61 -1.08
C PHE A 29 -0.44 3.30 -0.96
N ILE A 30 0.85 3.39 -0.68
CA ILE A 30 1.69 2.21 -0.40
C ILE A 30 1.84 2.08 1.11
N SER A 31 1.11 1.14 1.67
CA SER A 31 1.19 0.75 3.07
C SER A 31 2.25 -0.36 3.25
N SER A 32 2.02 -1.24 4.17
CA SER A 32 2.82 -2.43 4.43
C SER A 32 1.97 -3.44 5.18
N ILE A 33 2.30 -4.71 5.02
CA ILE A 33 1.70 -5.76 5.84
C ILE A 33 1.96 -5.50 7.34
N ALA A 34 3.09 -4.86 7.68
CA ALA A 34 3.38 -4.46 9.06
C ALA A 34 2.34 -3.52 9.66
N GLY A 35 1.69 -2.70 8.84
CA GLY A 35 0.58 -1.85 9.27
C GLY A 35 -0.70 -2.63 9.57
N ARG A 36 -0.78 -3.90 9.19
CA ARG A 36 -1.94 -4.76 9.41
C ARG A 36 -1.73 -5.74 10.56
N ILE A 37 -0.55 -6.33 10.63
CA ILE A 37 -0.24 -7.35 11.64
C ILE A 37 0.61 -6.82 12.81
N GLY A 38 1.15 -5.61 12.68
CA GLY A 38 2.14 -5.08 13.60
C GLY A 38 3.53 -5.66 13.37
N GLN A 39 4.52 -5.01 13.93
CA GLN A 39 5.90 -5.49 13.88
C GLN A 39 6.64 -5.03 15.13
N SER A 40 7.17 -6.00 15.88
CA SER A 40 7.95 -5.71 17.08
C SER A 40 9.13 -4.76 16.77
N GLY A 41 9.32 -3.75 17.62
CA GLY A 41 10.37 -2.76 17.45
C GLY A 41 10.10 -1.69 16.40
N GLN A 42 8.94 -1.73 15.71
CA GLN A 42 8.59 -0.78 14.65
C GLN A 42 7.18 -0.19 14.82
N ALA A 43 6.82 0.17 16.05
CA ALA A 43 5.49 0.68 16.35
C ALA A 43 5.13 1.93 15.54
N ASN A 44 6.06 2.90 15.40
CA ASN A 44 5.83 4.12 14.60
C ASN A 44 5.62 3.80 13.12
N TYR A 45 6.42 2.90 12.56
CA TYR A 45 6.30 2.48 11.17
C TYR A 45 4.94 1.78 10.94
N ALA A 46 4.62 0.81 11.80
CA ALA A 46 3.33 0.10 11.72
C ALA A 46 2.15 1.07 11.86
N ALA A 47 2.22 2.00 12.81
CA ALA A 47 1.17 3.01 13.01
C ALA A 47 1.00 3.91 11.78
N SER A 48 2.10 4.39 11.17
CA SER A 48 2.03 5.24 9.97
C SER A 48 1.45 4.48 8.77
N LYS A 49 1.82 3.23 8.60
CA LYS A 49 1.32 2.39 7.51
C LYS A 49 -0.15 1.98 7.73
N ALA A 50 -0.55 1.72 8.97
CA ALA A 50 -1.95 1.49 9.32
C ALA A 50 -2.82 2.74 9.11
N GLY A 51 -2.29 3.91 9.44
CA GLY A 51 -2.98 5.19 9.23
C GLY A 51 -3.32 5.46 7.77
N LEU A 52 -2.50 5.00 6.83
CA LEU A 52 -2.80 5.12 5.39
C LEU A 52 -4.07 4.36 5.00
N VAL A 53 -4.41 3.28 5.68
CA VAL A 53 -5.67 2.55 5.42
C VAL A 53 -6.88 3.40 5.80
N GLY A 54 -6.86 4.00 6.99
CA GLY A 54 -7.93 4.90 7.43
C GLY A 54 -8.05 6.12 6.51
N LEU A 55 -6.92 6.74 6.16
CA LEU A 55 -6.88 7.85 5.23
C LEU A 55 -7.45 7.46 3.87
N GLY A 56 -7.00 6.36 3.28
CA GLY A 56 -7.46 5.89 1.98
C GLY A 56 -8.97 5.63 1.93
N ARG A 57 -9.50 4.97 2.94
CA ARG A 57 -10.93 4.69 3.06
C ARG A 57 -11.77 5.96 3.21
N SER A 58 -11.28 6.93 3.99
CA SER A 58 -11.98 8.22 4.18
C SER A 58 -12.04 8.99 2.87
N LEU A 59 -10.91 9.11 2.16
CA LEU A 59 -10.84 9.80 0.88
C LEU A 59 -11.68 9.09 -0.21
N ALA A 60 -11.71 7.76 -0.20
CA ALA A 60 -12.54 7.00 -1.12
C ALA A 60 -14.03 7.34 -0.97
N LYS A 61 -14.50 7.44 0.26
CA LYS A 61 -15.88 7.85 0.54
C LYS A 61 -16.15 9.31 0.17
N GLU A 62 -15.20 10.19 0.46
CA GLU A 62 -15.37 11.63 0.27
C GLU A 62 -15.38 12.01 -1.21
N PHE A 63 -14.56 11.38 -2.04
CA PHE A 63 -14.35 11.78 -3.43
C PHE A 63 -14.90 10.80 -4.47
N GLY A 64 -15.56 9.73 -4.05
CA GLY A 64 -16.16 8.76 -4.97
C GLY A 64 -17.17 9.36 -5.93
N SER A 65 -17.98 10.34 -5.48
CA SER A 65 -18.96 11.04 -6.33
C SER A 65 -18.33 11.86 -7.46
N ARG A 66 -17.03 12.09 -7.40
CA ARG A 66 -16.24 12.78 -8.42
C ARG A 66 -15.41 11.82 -9.28
N ASN A 67 -15.72 10.54 -9.24
CA ASN A 67 -15.00 9.51 -9.98
C ASN A 67 -13.51 9.44 -9.63
N VAL A 68 -13.18 9.71 -8.39
CA VAL A 68 -11.82 9.54 -7.84
C VAL A 68 -11.80 8.26 -7.02
N THR A 69 -10.98 7.31 -7.40
CA THR A 69 -10.77 6.09 -6.63
C THR A 69 -9.53 6.23 -5.75
N VAL A 70 -9.61 5.69 -4.55
CA VAL A 70 -8.50 5.70 -3.59
C VAL A 70 -8.34 4.31 -3.01
N ASN A 71 -7.18 3.71 -3.23
CA ASN A 71 -6.88 2.36 -2.79
C ASN A 71 -5.53 2.32 -2.06
N VAL A 72 -5.30 1.24 -1.35
CA VAL A 72 -4.08 1.00 -0.58
C VAL A 72 -3.50 -0.34 -1.01
N VAL A 73 -2.22 -0.35 -1.32
CA VAL A 73 -1.45 -1.58 -1.54
C VAL A 73 -0.60 -1.85 -0.30
N ALA A 74 -0.64 -3.07 0.19
CA ALA A 74 0.11 -3.48 1.38
C ALA A 74 1.10 -4.60 1.01
N PRO A 75 2.33 -4.25 0.62
CA PRO A 75 3.35 -5.25 0.31
C PRO A 75 3.79 -6.03 1.55
N GLY A 76 4.08 -7.30 1.34
CA GLY A 76 4.81 -8.14 2.27
C GLY A 76 6.32 -8.03 2.09
N PRO A 77 7.08 -9.12 2.36
CA PRO A 77 8.52 -9.15 2.14
C PRO A 77 8.85 -9.12 0.64
N ILE A 78 9.45 -8.02 0.20
CA ILE A 78 9.80 -7.77 -1.20
C ILE A 78 11.32 -7.72 -1.34
N ALA A 79 11.85 -8.31 -2.41
CA ALA A 79 13.27 -8.34 -2.73
C ALA A 79 13.75 -6.94 -3.12
N THR A 80 14.04 -6.13 -2.12
CA THR A 80 14.57 -4.77 -2.25
C THR A 80 16.06 -4.75 -1.88
N ASP A 81 16.75 -3.68 -2.22
CA ASP A 81 18.15 -3.48 -1.81
C ASP A 81 18.32 -3.53 -0.29
N MET A 82 17.32 -3.04 0.46
CA MET A 82 17.34 -3.09 1.92
C MET A 82 17.30 -4.54 2.43
N LEU A 83 16.47 -5.42 1.84
CA LEU A 83 16.45 -6.84 2.19
C LEU A 83 17.69 -7.57 1.68
N ALA A 84 18.23 -7.20 0.52
CA ALA A 84 19.46 -7.78 -0.02
C ALA A 84 20.67 -7.51 0.89
N ALA A 85 20.66 -6.40 1.65
CA ALA A 85 21.72 -6.07 2.60
C ALA A 85 21.65 -6.88 3.91
N LEU A 86 20.54 -7.59 4.16
CA LEU A 86 20.41 -8.45 5.35
C LEU A 86 21.20 -9.76 5.19
N PRO A 87 21.62 -10.38 6.30
CA PRO A 87 22.18 -11.73 6.26
C PRO A 87 21.26 -12.72 5.57
N LYS A 88 21.84 -13.68 4.86
CA LYS A 88 21.08 -14.71 4.12
C LYS A 88 20.06 -15.43 5.00
N GLU A 89 20.42 -15.75 6.25
CA GLU A 89 19.51 -16.44 7.18
C GLU A 89 18.24 -15.62 7.45
N GLN A 90 18.36 -14.30 7.60
CA GLN A 90 17.22 -13.42 7.81
C GLN A 90 16.34 -13.34 6.55
N ARG A 91 16.97 -13.25 5.36
CA ARG A 91 16.23 -13.25 4.09
C ARG A 91 15.48 -14.55 3.88
N ASP A 92 16.12 -15.68 4.14
CA ASP A 92 15.52 -17.01 4.05
C ASP A 92 14.38 -17.16 5.06
N GLY A 93 14.52 -16.60 6.27
CA GLY A 93 13.48 -16.56 7.28
C GLY A 93 12.23 -15.81 6.82
N TYR A 94 12.41 -14.66 6.16
CA TYR A 94 11.28 -13.93 5.56
C TYR A 94 10.60 -14.75 4.47
N ALA A 95 11.38 -15.37 3.57
CA ALA A 95 10.83 -16.19 2.51
C ALA A 95 10.05 -17.40 3.05
N MET A 96 10.56 -18.04 4.11
CA MET A 96 9.91 -19.19 4.74
C MET A 96 8.60 -18.83 5.45
N SER A 97 8.46 -17.58 5.93
CA SER A 97 7.23 -17.13 6.58
C SER A 97 6.07 -16.91 5.59
N VAL A 98 6.36 -16.84 4.31
CA VAL A 98 5.39 -16.57 3.25
C VAL A 98 4.86 -17.89 2.69
N PRO A 99 3.53 -18.09 2.58
CA PRO A 99 2.97 -19.31 2.00
C PRO A 99 3.50 -19.65 0.60
N LEU A 100 3.76 -18.66 -0.25
CA LEU A 100 4.38 -18.91 -1.57
C LEU A 100 5.86 -19.29 -1.49
N GLY A 101 6.48 -19.21 -0.31
CA GLY A 101 7.84 -19.71 -0.05
C GLY A 101 8.96 -18.86 -0.65
N ARG A 102 8.68 -17.63 -1.04
CA ARG A 102 9.67 -16.72 -1.63
C ARG A 102 9.38 -15.27 -1.30
N LEU A 103 10.37 -14.42 -1.45
CA LEU A 103 10.15 -12.97 -1.47
C LEU A 103 9.40 -12.58 -2.75
N GLY A 104 8.59 -11.52 -2.65
CA GLY A 104 8.00 -10.91 -3.85
C GLY A 104 9.02 -10.05 -4.58
N GLU A 105 8.76 -9.80 -5.85
CA GLU A 105 9.57 -8.89 -6.65
C GLU A 105 8.92 -7.49 -6.68
N PRO A 106 9.69 -6.40 -6.76
CA PRO A 106 9.14 -5.05 -6.89
C PRO A 106 8.14 -4.90 -8.05
N SER A 107 8.37 -5.60 -9.16
CA SER A 107 7.47 -5.62 -10.31
C SER A 107 6.10 -6.20 -10.00
N GLU A 108 6.02 -7.14 -9.07
CA GLU A 108 4.73 -7.74 -8.66
C GLU A 108 3.87 -6.73 -7.89
N VAL A 109 4.48 -5.87 -7.08
CA VAL A 109 3.79 -4.73 -6.45
C VAL A 109 3.41 -3.69 -7.50
N ALA A 110 4.34 -3.34 -8.39
CA ALA A 110 4.11 -2.34 -9.44
C ALA A 110 2.94 -2.73 -10.35
N THR A 111 2.79 -3.99 -10.70
CA THR A 111 1.68 -4.48 -11.52
C THR A 111 0.33 -4.19 -10.88
N VAL A 112 0.19 -4.39 -9.58
CA VAL A 112 -1.04 -4.09 -8.85
C VAL A 112 -1.30 -2.59 -8.81
N VAL A 113 -0.27 -1.78 -8.60
CA VAL A 113 -0.39 -0.31 -8.62
C VAL A 113 -0.85 0.18 -10.00
N VAL A 114 -0.27 -0.33 -11.07
CA VAL A 114 -0.65 0.03 -12.46
C VAL A 114 -2.11 -0.34 -12.72
N PHE A 115 -2.56 -1.52 -12.30
CA PHE A 115 -3.96 -1.90 -12.41
C PHE A 115 -4.88 -0.92 -11.69
N LEU A 116 -4.57 -0.58 -10.43
CA LEU A 116 -5.38 0.34 -9.63
C LEU A 116 -5.38 1.76 -10.20
N ALA A 117 -4.32 2.16 -10.89
CA ALA A 117 -4.21 3.47 -11.53
C ALA A 117 -4.92 3.54 -12.90
N SER A 118 -5.38 2.42 -13.43
CA SER A 118 -5.98 2.31 -14.77
C SER A 118 -7.51 2.39 -14.73
N ASP A 119 -8.11 2.52 -15.91
CA ASP A 119 -9.56 2.45 -16.07
C ASP A 119 -10.13 1.05 -15.80
N ALA A 120 -9.30 0.01 -15.89
CA ALA A 120 -9.71 -1.35 -15.56
C ALA A 120 -10.16 -1.49 -14.09
N ALA A 121 -9.66 -0.62 -13.21
CA ALA A 121 -10.02 -0.59 -11.80
C ALA A 121 -11.11 0.46 -11.46
N SER A 122 -11.91 0.85 -12.43
CA SER A 122 -12.88 1.95 -12.28
C SER A 122 -13.94 1.71 -11.18
N TYR A 123 -14.19 0.47 -10.82
CA TYR A 123 -15.14 0.11 -9.75
C TYR A 123 -14.45 -0.35 -8.46
N VAL A 124 -13.13 -0.14 -8.35
CA VAL A 124 -12.33 -0.51 -7.18
C VAL A 124 -11.94 0.76 -6.43
N THR A 125 -12.50 0.95 -5.24
CA THR A 125 -12.14 2.07 -4.36
C THR A 125 -12.30 1.67 -2.90
N GLY A 126 -11.49 2.23 -2.02
CA GLY A 126 -11.48 1.91 -0.59
C GLY A 126 -10.88 0.54 -0.27
N ALA A 127 -10.31 -0.14 -1.26
CA ALA A 127 -9.72 -1.46 -1.07
C ALA A 127 -8.33 -1.37 -0.44
N VAL A 128 -7.99 -2.41 0.33
CA VAL A 128 -6.63 -2.65 0.83
C VAL A 128 -6.18 -3.98 0.24
N ILE A 129 -5.24 -3.92 -0.67
CA ILE A 129 -4.80 -5.10 -1.43
C ILE A 129 -3.44 -5.55 -0.92
N PRO A 130 -3.37 -6.70 -0.21
CA PRO A 130 -2.09 -7.28 0.16
C PRO A 130 -1.39 -7.85 -1.07
N VAL A 131 -0.08 -7.59 -1.18
CA VAL A 131 0.80 -8.21 -2.18
C VAL A 131 1.93 -8.85 -1.39
N ASP A 132 1.66 -10.02 -0.82
CA ASP A 132 2.44 -10.56 0.29
C ASP A 132 2.63 -12.08 0.23
N GLY A 133 2.27 -12.70 -0.90
CA GLY A 133 2.40 -14.14 -1.07
C GLY A 133 1.55 -14.98 -0.12
N GLY A 134 0.49 -14.39 0.45
CA GLY A 134 -0.41 -15.06 1.38
C GLY A 134 -0.04 -14.92 2.86
N LEU A 135 0.91 -14.05 3.18
CA LEU A 135 1.34 -13.84 4.57
C LEU A 135 0.21 -13.38 5.49
N PHE A 136 -0.68 -12.55 4.96
CA PHE A 136 -1.85 -12.06 5.70
C PHE A 136 -3.13 -12.26 4.88
N MET A 137 -4.07 -13.00 5.44
CA MET A 137 -5.32 -13.40 4.78
C MET A 137 -6.55 -12.81 5.49
N GLY A 138 -6.52 -11.56 5.91
CA GLY A 138 -7.63 -10.98 6.66
C GLY A 138 -8.08 -9.61 6.26
#